data_9cf5decd885c6b9a7c9b647158a06b09
#
_entry.id   9cf5decd885c6b9a7c9b647158a06b09
#
_cell.length_a   1.000
_cell.length_b   1.000
_cell.length_c   1.000
_cell.angle_alpha   90.00
_cell.angle_beta   90.00
_cell.angle_gamma   90.00
#
_symmetry.space_group_name_H-M   'P 1'
#
loop_
_entity.id
_entity.type
_entity.pdbx_description
1 polymer ?
#
loop_
_entity_poly.entity_id
_entity_poly.type
_entity_poly.pdbx_seq_one_letter_code
_entity_poly.pdbx_strand_id
1 'polypeptide(L)'
;AERGPRPAGTHMGECSGESMTCSYIATLPAGVIADGSVNGWLTVIAGFAALDALRGALAECGVASEDCGLRLKWPNDLFCQGRKLGGILTEMVPLPGRGDSAALVIGIGINLAIPADRLPTEQSTSLQLHVQGLPDARTLRDMIAAHIVRSLSSRLSGFVADPHAAAERLREETSRVCWTLGRRVEARFTDGSVLTGTATALNADASLSVRDDAGENHVVHTADVGVLPL
;
A
#
# COMPACT_ATOMS: atom_id res chain seq x y z
N ALA A 1 -11.15 -19.14 -30.00
CA ALA A 1 -10.73 -17.91 -29.33
C ALA A 1 -9.76 -18.31 -28.20
N GLU A 2 -8.46 -18.26 -28.47
CA GLU A 2 -7.41 -18.52 -27.48
C GLU A 2 -7.31 -17.31 -26.53
N ARG A 3 -7.39 -17.59 -25.23
CA ARG A 3 -7.12 -16.59 -24.20
C ARG A 3 -5.60 -16.39 -24.12
N GLY A 4 -5.12 -15.19 -24.42
CA GLY A 4 -3.73 -14.81 -24.23
C GLY A 4 -3.28 -14.97 -22.76
N PRO A 5 -1.96 -15.03 -22.51
CA PRO A 5 -1.43 -15.25 -21.17
C PRO A 5 -1.83 -14.09 -20.26
N ARG A 6 -2.33 -14.43 -19.05
CA ARG A 6 -2.59 -13.47 -17.99
C ARG A 6 -1.25 -12.88 -17.55
N PRO A 7 -1.18 -11.56 -17.22
CA PRO A 7 0.01 -10.98 -16.61
C PRO A 7 0.34 -11.76 -15.32
N ALA A 8 1.63 -11.95 -15.09
CA ALA A 8 2.14 -12.65 -13.91
C ALA A 8 1.68 -11.92 -12.65
N GLY A 9 0.56 -12.35 -12.09
CA GLY A 9 0.14 -11.94 -10.76
C GLY A 9 1.20 -12.41 -9.78
N THR A 10 1.63 -11.53 -8.91
CA THR A 10 2.52 -11.86 -7.80
C THR A 10 1.85 -12.94 -6.97
N HIS A 11 2.20 -14.20 -7.20
CA HIS A 11 1.81 -15.29 -6.33
C HIS A 11 2.50 -15.06 -4.98
N MET A 12 1.75 -14.57 -4.00
CA MET A 12 2.13 -14.81 -2.61
C MET A 12 1.93 -16.30 -2.38
N GLY A 13 3.02 -17.07 -2.38
CA GLY A 13 2.98 -18.46 -2.00
C GLY A 13 2.38 -18.56 -0.59
N GLU A 14 1.40 -19.45 -0.41
CA GLU A 14 0.80 -19.72 0.89
C GLU A 14 1.86 -20.34 1.82
N CYS A 15 2.61 -19.50 2.52
CA CYS A 15 3.34 -19.91 3.70
C CYS A 15 2.34 -19.95 4.86
N SER A 16 1.76 -21.13 5.08
CA SER A 16 0.75 -21.38 6.10
C SER A 16 1.22 -20.85 7.47
N GLY A 17 0.58 -19.79 7.97
CA GLY A 17 0.78 -19.24 9.29
C GLY A 17 1.89 -18.19 9.45
N GLU A 18 2.72 -17.91 8.45
CA GLU A 18 3.86 -16.98 8.53
C GLU A 18 3.59 -15.62 7.90
N SER A 19 2.46 -15.48 7.26
CA SER A 19 1.97 -14.24 6.67
C SER A 19 0.55 -13.95 7.13
N MET A 20 0.15 -12.68 6.97
CA MET A 20 -1.22 -12.23 7.11
C MET A 20 -1.75 -11.90 5.72
N THR A 21 -2.91 -12.43 5.38
CA THR A 21 -3.70 -11.99 4.22
C THR A 21 -5.13 -11.79 4.67
N CYS A 22 -5.62 -10.57 4.57
CA CYS A 22 -6.98 -10.21 4.98
C CYS A 22 -7.63 -9.35 3.91
N SER A 23 -8.96 -9.51 3.78
CA SER A 23 -9.79 -8.63 2.96
C SER A 23 -10.80 -7.91 3.84
N TYR A 24 -10.96 -6.60 3.59
CA TYR A 24 -11.91 -5.73 4.27
C TYR A 24 -12.85 -5.16 3.22
N ILE A 25 -14.11 -4.98 3.59
CA ILE A 25 -15.11 -4.39 2.70
C ILE A 25 -15.69 -3.17 3.42
N ALA A 26 -15.60 -2.02 2.76
CA ALA A 26 -16.24 -0.79 3.21
C ALA A 26 -17.28 -0.35 2.16
N THR A 27 -18.43 0.14 2.63
CA THR A 27 -19.42 0.77 1.75
C THR A 27 -19.21 2.28 1.81
N LEU A 28 -18.96 2.90 0.66
CA LEU A 28 -18.71 4.32 0.51
C LEU A 28 -19.72 4.94 -0.45
N PRO A 29 -19.96 6.26 -0.35
CA PRO A 29 -20.76 6.99 -1.33
C PRO A 29 -20.20 6.80 -2.75
N ALA A 30 -21.03 6.46 -3.71
CA ALA A 30 -20.61 6.22 -5.09
C ALA A 30 -19.91 7.44 -5.70
N GLY A 31 -20.32 8.66 -5.33
CA GLY A 31 -19.69 9.90 -5.77
C GLY A 31 -18.21 10.02 -5.35
N VAL A 32 -17.86 9.56 -4.15
CA VAL A 32 -16.46 9.56 -3.67
C VAL A 32 -15.61 8.57 -4.46
N ILE A 33 -16.17 7.40 -4.74
CA ILE A 33 -15.48 6.35 -5.51
C ILE A 33 -15.30 6.76 -6.97
N ALA A 34 -16.30 7.44 -7.55
CA ALA A 34 -16.26 7.88 -8.95
C ALA A 34 -15.41 9.14 -9.18
N ASP A 35 -15.09 9.88 -8.14
CA ASP A 35 -14.29 11.10 -8.25
C ASP A 35 -12.80 10.79 -8.46
N GLY A 36 -12.37 10.81 -9.73
CA GLY A 36 -10.99 10.56 -10.12
C GLY A 36 -9.96 11.55 -9.55
N SER A 37 -10.40 12.69 -9.01
CA SER A 37 -9.50 13.65 -8.38
C SER A 37 -9.09 13.27 -6.94
N VAL A 38 -9.81 12.32 -6.32
CA VAL A 38 -9.55 11.93 -4.93
C VAL A 38 -9.52 10.41 -4.70
N ASN A 39 -10.11 9.59 -5.58
CA ASN A 39 -10.25 8.15 -5.34
C ASN A 39 -8.92 7.37 -5.26
N GLY A 40 -7.85 7.87 -5.89
CA GLY A 40 -6.49 7.31 -5.77
C GLY A 40 -5.99 7.26 -4.32
N TRP A 41 -6.48 8.14 -3.45
CA TRP A 41 -6.13 8.15 -2.04
C TRP A 41 -6.71 6.98 -1.25
N LEU A 42 -7.73 6.28 -1.74
CA LEU A 42 -8.31 5.13 -1.05
C LEU A 42 -7.30 3.99 -0.83
N THR A 43 -6.42 3.74 -1.80
CA THR A 43 -5.33 2.79 -1.66
C THR A 43 -4.29 3.26 -0.63
N VAL A 44 -3.98 4.54 -0.62
CA VAL A 44 -3.04 5.15 0.34
C VAL A 44 -3.60 5.11 1.76
N ILE A 45 -4.91 5.34 1.94
CA ILE A 45 -5.61 5.18 3.22
C ILE A 45 -5.44 3.75 3.76
N ALA A 46 -5.61 2.74 2.91
CA ALA A 46 -5.39 1.35 3.30
C ALA A 46 -3.92 1.09 3.68
N GLY A 47 -2.98 1.70 2.98
CA GLY A 47 -1.55 1.69 3.33
C GLY A 47 -1.27 2.28 4.70
N PHE A 48 -1.84 3.45 5.00
CA PHE A 48 -1.73 4.05 6.33
C PHE A 48 -2.38 3.20 7.41
N ALA A 49 -3.55 2.61 7.14
CA ALA A 49 -4.19 1.73 8.11
C ALA A 49 -3.30 0.52 8.46
N ALA A 50 -2.60 -0.03 7.47
CA ALA A 50 -1.63 -1.09 7.70
C ALA A 50 -0.39 -0.61 8.47
N LEU A 51 0.15 0.58 8.17
CA LEU A 51 1.27 1.18 8.94
C LEU A 51 0.88 1.47 10.38
N ASP A 52 -0.29 2.08 10.61
CA ASP A 52 -0.81 2.36 11.95
C ASP A 52 -0.99 1.06 12.74
N ALA A 53 -1.49 0.02 12.07
CA ALA A 53 -1.69 -1.29 12.70
C ALA A 53 -0.37 -1.96 13.09
N LEU A 54 0.63 -1.91 12.21
CA LEU A 54 1.96 -2.41 12.51
C LEU A 54 2.58 -1.66 13.69
N ARG A 55 2.52 -0.34 13.68
CA ARG A 55 3.04 0.51 14.77
C ARG A 55 2.32 0.23 16.10
N GLY A 56 0.97 0.12 16.05
CA GLY A 56 0.18 -0.19 17.23
C GLY A 56 0.51 -1.56 17.83
N ALA A 57 0.61 -2.60 17.00
CA ALA A 57 0.97 -3.94 17.45
C ALA A 57 2.40 -3.99 18.01
N LEU A 58 3.36 -3.30 17.39
CA LEU A 58 4.72 -3.19 17.89
C LEU A 58 4.77 -2.48 19.25
N ALA A 59 4.04 -1.39 19.40
CA ALA A 59 3.97 -0.65 20.66
C ALA A 59 3.36 -1.49 21.79
N GLU A 60 2.32 -2.30 21.51
CA GLU A 60 1.76 -3.26 22.48
C GLU A 60 2.77 -4.35 22.90
N CYS A 61 3.73 -4.67 22.03
CA CYS A 61 4.84 -5.58 22.30
C CYS A 61 6.05 -4.88 22.98
N GLY A 62 5.96 -3.57 23.29
CA GLY A 62 7.05 -2.80 23.88
C GLY A 62 8.18 -2.44 22.90
N VAL A 63 7.93 -2.53 21.60
CA VAL A 63 8.89 -2.21 20.53
C VAL A 63 8.62 -0.81 19.99
N ALA A 64 9.65 0.05 19.95
CA ALA A 64 9.55 1.35 19.31
C ALA A 64 9.41 1.20 17.79
N SER A 65 8.31 1.72 17.22
CA SER A 65 8.01 1.55 15.80
C SER A 65 8.97 2.31 14.87
N GLU A 66 9.66 3.33 15.38
CA GLU A 66 10.66 4.11 14.63
C GLU A 66 11.87 3.27 14.23
N ASP A 67 12.23 2.28 15.06
CA ASP A 67 13.36 1.39 14.83
C ASP A 67 13.15 0.41 13.65
N CYS A 68 11.90 0.25 13.19
CA CYS A 68 11.54 -0.73 12.16
C CYS A 68 11.62 -0.20 10.73
N GLY A 69 11.87 1.10 10.52
CA GLY A 69 11.98 1.70 9.18
C GLY A 69 10.74 1.46 8.29
N LEU A 70 9.54 1.42 8.90
CA LEU A 70 8.28 1.22 8.19
C LEU A 70 7.95 2.42 7.29
N ARG A 71 7.69 2.16 6.02
CA ARG A 71 7.40 3.17 4.99
C ARG A 71 6.30 2.68 4.04
N LEU A 72 5.69 3.61 3.30
CA LEU A 72 4.89 3.31 2.11
C LEU A 72 5.77 3.43 0.87
N LYS A 73 5.67 2.48 -0.04
CA LYS A 73 6.21 2.63 -1.39
C LYS A 73 5.04 2.75 -2.36
N TRP A 74 5.02 3.83 -3.10
CA TRP A 74 3.98 4.08 -4.12
C TRP A 74 3.99 2.98 -5.19
N PRO A 75 2.83 2.51 -5.66
CA PRO A 75 1.49 2.98 -5.27
C PRO A 75 0.91 2.28 -4.03
N ASN A 76 1.31 1.06 -3.70
CA ASN A 76 0.53 0.17 -2.84
C ASN A 76 1.36 -0.82 -2.02
N ASP A 77 2.65 -0.57 -1.81
CA ASP A 77 3.52 -1.47 -1.08
C ASP A 77 3.85 -0.96 0.34
N LEU A 78 3.96 -1.90 1.26
CA LEU A 78 4.50 -1.69 2.60
C LEU A 78 5.97 -2.09 2.60
N PHE A 79 6.82 -1.21 3.10
CA PHE A 79 8.26 -1.43 3.20
C PHE A 79 8.73 -1.42 4.65
N CYS A 80 9.74 -2.24 4.93
CA CYS A 80 10.49 -2.25 6.18
C CYS A 80 11.98 -2.36 5.84
N GLN A 81 12.80 -1.46 6.38
CA GLN A 81 14.24 -1.42 6.12
C GLN A 81 14.59 -1.45 4.61
N GLY A 82 13.81 -0.72 3.80
CA GLY A 82 14.04 -0.62 2.36
C GLY A 82 13.65 -1.85 1.53
N ARG A 83 12.98 -2.84 2.13
CA ARG A 83 12.50 -4.06 1.46
C ARG A 83 11.00 -4.20 1.58
N LYS A 84 10.37 -4.89 0.63
CA LYS A 84 8.93 -5.12 0.59
C LYS A 84 8.49 -6.04 1.72
N LEU A 85 7.73 -5.50 2.66
CA LEU A 85 7.11 -6.21 3.77
C LEU A 85 5.74 -6.76 3.39
N GLY A 86 5.02 -6.06 2.51
CA GLY A 86 3.65 -6.43 2.15
C GLY A 86 3.11 -5.58 1.01
N GLY A 87 1.84 -5.76 0.71
CA GLY A 87 1.16 -5.02 -0.35
C GLY A 87 -0.33 -4.87 -0.09
N ILE A 88 -0.92 -3.90 -0.78
CA ILE A 88 -2.33 -3.55 -0.72
C ILE A 88 -2.94 -3.71 -2.10
N LEU A 89 -4.14 -4.23 -2.17
CA LEU A 89 -4.98 -4.25 -3.36
C LEU A 89 -6.31 -3.60 -3.02
N THR A 90 -6.74 -2.65 -3.83
CA THR A 90 -8.07 -2.05 -3.68
C THR A 90 -8.87 -2.24 -4.96
N GLU A 91 -10.11 -2.68 -4.81
CA GLU A 91 -11.06 -2.86 -5.90
C GLU A 91 -12.36 -2.15 -5.57
N MET A 92 -12.91 -1.43 -6.54
CA MET A 92 -14.19 -0.73 -6.39
C MET A 92 -15.27 -1.54 -7.12
N VAL A 93 -16.31 -1.92 -6.37
CA VAL A 93 -17.36 -2.80 -6.87
C VAL A 93 -18.72 -2.10 -6.74
N PRO A 94 -19.44 -1.87 -7.84
CA PRO A 94 -20.79 -1.34 -7.78
C PRO A 94 -21.70 -2.27 -6.97
N LEU A 95 -22.59 -1.69 -6.15
CA LEU A 95 -23.58 -2.46 -5.38
C LEU A 95 -24.91 -2.47 -6.13
N PRO A 96 -25.39 -3.64 -6.61
CA PRO A 96 -26.66 -3.75 -7.30
C PRO A 96 -27.82 -3.23 -6.43
N GLY A 97 -28.66 -2.35 -6.98
CA GLY A 97 -29.80 -1.78 -6.27
C GLY A 97 -29.45 -0.66 -5.26
N ARG A 98 -28.20 -0.26 -5.17
CA ARG A 98 -27.74 0.85 -4.31
C ARG A 98 -26.88 1.82 -5.13
N GLY A 99 -27.54 2.55 -6.04
CA GLY A 99 -26.85 3.45 -6.98
C GLY A 99 -26.12 4.66 -6.34
N ASP A 100 -26.39 4.95 -5.07
CA ASP A 100 -25.75 5.98 -4.26
C ASP A 100 -24.50 5.49 -3.51
N SER A 101 -24.23 4.18 -3.52
CA SER A 101 -23.17 3.54 -2.76
C SER A 101 -22.44 2.49 -3.59
N ALA A 102 -21.15 2.31 -3.32
CA ALA A 102 -20.34 1.23 -3.88
C ALA A 102 -19.48 0.59 -2.80
N ALA A 103 -19.04 -0.66 -3.02
CA ALA A 103 -18.11 -1.33 -2.14
C ALA A 103 -16.68 -1.03 -2.54
N LEU A 104 -15.86 -0.70 -1.54
CA LEU A 104 -14.41 -0.71 -1.63
C LEU A 104 -13.93 -2.01 -0.98
N VAL A 105 -13.37 -2.91 -1.78
CA VAL A 105 -12.73 -4.15 -1.31
C VAL A 105 -11.24 -3.86 -1.14
N ILE A 106 -10.71 -4.12 0.04
CA ILE A 106 -9.33 -3.81 0.42
C ILE A 106 -8.65 -5.12 0.83
N GLY A 107 -7.73 -5.62 0.01
CA GLY A 107 -6.83 -6.72 0.34
C GLY A 107 -5.53 -6.19 0.94
N ILE A 108 -5.10 -6.73 2.07
CA ILE A 108 -3.82 -6.41 2.71
C ILE A 108 -3.06 -7.69 2.98
N GLY A 109 -1.85 -7.78 2.42
CA GLY A 109 -0.91 -8.88 2.66
C GLY A 109 0.34 -8.38 3.37
N ILE A 110 0.76 -9.06 4.45
CA ILE A 110 1.95 -8.70 5.25
C ILE A 110 2.74 -9.96 5.58
N ASN A 111 4.03 -9.94 5.30
CA ASN A 111 4.97 -11.00 5.68
C ASN A 111 5.33 -10.82 7.16
N LEU A 112 4.91 -11.74 8.03
CA LEU A 112 5.12 -11.63 9.48
C LEU A 112 6.36 -12.41 9.94
N ALA A 113 6.44 -13.69 9.63
CA ALA A 113 7.44 -14.62 10.13
C ALA A 113 8.07 -15.50 9.05
N ILE A 114 7.99 -15.10 7.77
CA ILE A 114 8.60 -15.86 6.67
C ILE A 114 10.12 -15.82 6.83
N PRO A 115 10.80 -16.98 6.94
CA PRO A 115 12.26 -17.04 6.98
C PRO A 115 12.91 -16.46 5.72
N ALA A 116 14.13 -15.96 5.85
CA ALA A 116 14.83 -15.26 4.77
C ALA A 116 15.01 -16.12 3.51
N ASP A 117 15.24 -17.42 3.68
CA ASP A 117 15.43 -18.39 2.59
C ASP A 117 14.14 -18.80 1.87
N ARG A 118 12.96 -18.41 2.42
CA ARG A 118 11.65 -18.70 1.83
C ARG A 118 10.89 -17.44 1.36
N LEU A 119 11.53 -16.29 1.42
CA LEU A 119 10.96 -15.06 0.88
C LEU A 119 10.77 -15.16 -0.64
N PRO A 120 9.68 -14.59 -1.21
CA PRO A 120 9.35 -14.74 -2.62
C PRO A 120 10.35 -14.06 -3.56
N THR A 121 11.07 -13.04 -3.11
CA THR A 121 12.10 -12.33 -3.86
C THR A 121 13.19 -11.82 -2.93
N GLU A 122 14.36 -11.51 -3.47
CA GLU A 122 15.46 -10.88 -2.72
C GLU A 122 15.11 -9.49 -2.19
N GLN A 123 14.14 -8.81 -2.82
CA GLN A 123 13.65 -7.50 -2.40
C GLN A 123 12.57 -7.59 -1.31
N SER A 124 12.09 -8.78 -1.01
CA SER A 124 11.09 -9.01 0.04
C SER A 124 11.74 -9.10 1.42
N THR A 125 10.93 -8.87 2.43
CA THR A 125 11.30 -9.08 3.83
C THR A 125 10.10 -9.54 4.66
N SER A 126 10.35 -9.86 5.93
CA SER A 126 9.37 -10.26 6.93
C SER A 126 9.61 -9.49 8.22
N LEU A 127 8.56 -9.20 8.97
CA LEU A 127 8.63 -8.33 10.16
C LEU A 127 9.58 -8.90 11.22
N GLN A 128 9.49 -10.19 11.52
CA GLN A 128 10.31 -10.86 12.55
C GLN A 128 11.80 -10.97 12.18
N LEU A 129 12.19 -10.69 10.94
CA LEU A 129 13.61 -10.57 10.57
C LEU A 129 14.25 -9.27 11.08
N HIS A 130 13.43 -8.27 11.40
CA HIS A 130 13.88 -6.93 11.83
C HIS A 130 13.55 -6.63 13.28
N VAL A 131 12.59 -7.34 13.86
CA VAL A 131 12.08 -7.06 15.22
C VAL A 131 12.14 -8.33 16.05
N GLN A 132 12.81 -8.24 17.20
CA GLN A 132 12.89 -9.33 18.18
C GLN A 132 11.77 -9.21 19.22
N GLY A 133 11.46 -10.32 19.87
CA GLY A 133 10.51 -10.33 21.01
C GLY A 133 9.03 -10.22 20.60
N LEU A 134 8.71 -10.36 19.32
CA LEU A 134 7.32 -10.41 18.87
C LEU A 134 6.67 -11.76 19.25
N PRO A 135 5.35 -11.76 19.49
CA PRO A 135 4.59 -12.99 19.69
C PRO A 135 4.61 -13.86 18.43
N ASP A 136 4.08 -15.07 18.54
CA ASP A 136 3.91 -15.92 17.35
C ASP A 136 3.07 -15.22 16.27
N ALA A 137 3.25 -15.64 15.01
CA ALA A 137 2.64 -14.98 13.87
C ALA A 137 1.11 -14.96 13.89
N ARG A 138 0.46 -15.93 14.57
CA ARG A 138 -1.00 -15.96 14.70
C ARG A 138 -1.49 -14.87 15.66
N THR A 139 -0.88 -14.76 16.82
CA THR A 139 -1.19 -13.71 17.80
C THR A 139 -0.93 -12.32 17.20
N LEU A 140 0.22 -12.16 16.55
CA LEU A 140 0.59 -10.90 15.90
C LEU A 140 -0.39 -10.51 14.78
N ARG A 141 -0.83 -11.48 13.97
CA ARG A 141 -1.86 -11.27 12.95
C ARG A 141 -3.16 -10.76 13.51
N ASP A 142 -3.64 -11.37 14.62
CA ASP A 142 -4.92 -11.00 15.23
C ASP A 142 -4.84 -9.58 15.83
N MET A 143 -3.72 -9.20 16.43
CA MET A 143 -3.44 -7.83 16.90
C MET A 143 -3.45 -6.83 15.73
N ILE A 144 -2.69 -7.10 14.67
CA ILE A 144 -2.62 -6.24 13.49
C ILE A 144 -4.00 -6.08 12.84
N ALA A 145 -4.76 -7.18 12.68
CA ALA A 145 -6.11 -7.14 12.10
C ALA A 145 -7.05 -6.21 12.89
N ALA A 146 -7.02 -6.27 14.22
CA ALA A 146 -7.82 -5.40 15.06
C ALA A 146 -7.45 -3.91 14.91
N HIS A 147 -6.16 -3.61 14.81
CA HIS A 147 -5.68 -2.24 14.56
C HIS A 147 -6.07 -1.75 13.16
N ILE A 148 -5.97 -2.61 12.12
CA ILE A 148 -6.37 -2.24 10.75
C ILE A 148 -7.84 -1.81 10.73
N VAL A 149 -8.75 -2.59 11.33
CA VAL A 149 -10.18 -2.26 11.35
C VAL A 149 -10.42 -0.89 11.98
N ARG A 150 -9.78 -0.61 13.11
CA ARG A 150 -9.90 0.70 13.79
C ARG A 150 -9.40 1.84 12.92
N SER A 151 -8.21 1.70 12.36
CA SER A 151 -7.59 2.74 11.53
C SER A 151 -8.35 2.95 10.22
N LEU A 152 -8.75 1.88 9.51
CA LEU A 152 -9.58 1.97 8.30
C LEU A 152 -10.89 2.70 8.58
N SER A 153 -11.61 2.33 9.64
CA SER A 153 -12.89 2.95 9.99
C SER A 153 -12.72 4.46 10.22
N SER A 154 -11.72 4.85 11.01
CA SER A 154 -11.45 6.27 11.31
C SER A 154 -11.04 7.05 10.07
N ARG A 155 -10.07 6.53 9.29
CA ARG A 155 -9.54 7.23 8.12
C ARG A 155 -10.56 7.34 6.99
N LEU A 156 -11.32 6.28 6.69
CA LEU A 156 -12.38 6.30 5.69
C LEU A 156 -13.53 7.23 6.08
N SER A 157 -13.94 7.23 7.35
CA SER A 157 -14.97 8.17 7.83
C SER A 157 -14.53 9.62 7.68
N GLY A 158 -13.28 9.94 8.04
CA GLY A 158 -12.72 11.28 7.87
C GLY A 158 -12.57 11.69 6.41
N PHE A 159 -12.26 10.72 5.53
CA PHE A 159 -12.14 10.97 4.09
C PHE A 159 -13.50 11.23 3.44
N VAL A 160 -14.52 10.45 3.77
CA VAL A 160 -15.90 10.65 3.24
C VAL A 160 -16.52 11.96 3.68
N ALA A 161 -16.18 12.44 4.88
CA ALA A 161 -16.72 13.71 5.40
C ALA A 161 -16.27 14.94 4.59
N ASP A 162 -15.02 14.95 4.12
CA ASP A 162 -14.46 16.00 3.25
C ASP A 162 -13.31 15.41 2.42
N PRO A 163 -13.61 14.82 1.25
CA PRO A 163 -12.62 14.10 0.45
C PRO A 163 -11.44 14.95 -0.02
N HIS A 164 -11.71 16.20 -0.45
CA HIS A 164 -10.65 17.08 -0.96
C HIS A 164 -9.70 17.57 0.15
N ALA A 165 -10.25 18.03 1.27
CA ALA A 165 -9.41 18.43 2.40
C ALA A 165 -8.67 17.23 3.02
N ALA A 166 -9.28 16.04 3.01
CA ALA A 166 -8.61 14.82 3.44
C ALA A 166 -7.50 14.39 2.48
N ALA A 167 -7.71 14.50 1.17
CA ALA A 167 -6.68 14.22 0.15
C ALA A 167 -5.45 15.11 0.34
N GLU A 168 -5.62 16.40 0.61
CA GLU A 168 -4.50 17.32 0.86
C GLU A 168 -3.70 16.92 2.12
N ARG A 169 -4.39 16.61 3.22
CA ARG A 169 -3.73 16.09 4.45
C ARG A 169 -3.00 14.78 4.20
N LEU A 170 -3.62 13.86 3.44
CA LEU A 170 -2.98 12.58 3.07
C LEU A 170 -1.75 12.78 2.20
N ARG A 171 -1.77 13.74 1.28
CA ARG A 171 -0.62 14.10 0.44
C ARG A 171 0.57 14.53 1.30
N GLU A 172 0.34 15.41 2.27
CA GLU A 172 1.38 15.84 3.21
C GLU A 172 1.87 14.70 4.09
N GLU A 173 0.95 13.89 4.66
CA GLU A 173 1.30 12.76 5.52
C GLU A 173 2.10 11.72 4.73
N THR A 174 1.67 11.40 3.50
CA THR A 174 2.34 10.44 2.62
C THR A 174 3.74 10.90 2.25
N SER A 175 3.93 12.18 1.94
CA SER A 175 5.24 12.72 1.57
C SER A 175 6.32 12.50 2.63
N ARG A 176 5.93 12.39 3.90
CA ARG A 176 6.86 12.14 5.03
C ARG A 176 7.28 10.67 5.17
N VAL A 177 6.47 9.75 4.67
CA VAL A 177 6.68 8.29 4.84
C VAL A 177 6.85 7.54 3.52
N CYS A 178 6.77 8.23 2.38
CA CYS A 178 6.86 7.62 1.07
C CYS A 178 8.31 7.27 0.72
N TRP A 179 8.60 5.97 0.63
CA TRP A 179 9.92 5.46 0.24
C TRP A 179 10.32 5.85 -1.18
N THR A 180 9.35 6.04 -2.06
CA THR A 180 9.57 6.31 -3.48
C THR A 180 10.10 7.70 -3.75
N LEU A 181 9.63 8.72 -2.99
CA LEU A 181 9.97 10.13 -3.24
C LEU A 181 11.47 10.41 -3.04
N GLY A 182 12.01 11.23 -3.93
CA GLY A 182 13.43 11.59 -3.98
C GLY A 182 14.34 10.50 -4.54
N ARG A 183 13.79 9.36 -4.98
CA ARG A 183 14.56 8.23 -5.49
C ARG A 183 14.45 8.10 -6.99
N ARG A 184 15.49 7.51 -7.60
CA ARG A 184 15.43 7.10 -9.00
C ARG A 184 14.52 5.88 -9.12
N VAL A 185 13.59 5.95 -10.06
CA VAL A 185 12.56 4.92 -10.26
C VAL A 185 12.49 4.48 -11.71
N GLU A 186 12.02 3.26 -11.91
CA GLU A 186 11.61 2.74 -13.20
C GLU A 186 10.13 2.39 -13.12
N ALA A 187 9.30 3.11 -13.86
CA ALA A 187 7.87 2.86 -13.98
C ALA A 187 7.60 2.04 -15.25
N ARG A 188 7.03 0.84 -15.07
CA ARG A 188 6.65 -0.07 -16.15
C ARG A 188 5.15 -0.01 -16.35
N PHE A 189 4.71 0.37 -17.53
CA PHE A 189 3.31 0.48 -17.88
C PHE A 189 2.76 -0.82 -18.48
N THR A 190 1.45 -0.95 -18.49
CA THR A 190 0.75 -2.15 -18.99
C THR A 190 0.89 -2.34 -20.51
N ASP A 191 1.21 -1.29 -21.25
CA ASP A 191 1.50 -1.32 -22.69
C ASP A 191 2.95 -1.74 -23.00
N GLY A 192 3.76 -2.01 -21.96
CA GLY A 192 5.17 -2.40 -22.07
C GLY A 192 6.14 -1.22 -22.14
N SER A 193 5.66 0.02 -22.17
CA SER A 193 6.54 1.20 -22.11
C SER A 193 7.18 1.34 -20.73
N VAL A 194 8.33 2.01 -20.68
CA VAL A 194 9.12 2.21 -19.47
C VAL A 194 9.50 3.68 -19.36
N LEU A 195 9.28 4.25 -18.18
CA LEU A 195 9.74 5.58 -17.81
C LEU A 195 10.77 5.46 -16.68
N THR A 196 11.97 5.99 -16.89
CA THR A 196 13.01 6.09 -15.87
C THR A 196 13.24 7.54 -15.49
N GLY A 197 13.35 7.83 -14.21
CA GLY A 197 13.56 9.19 -13.71
C GLY A 197 13.58 9.26 -12.19
N THR A 198 13.50 10.47 -11.67
CA THR A 198 13.42 10.71 -10.21
C THR A 198 11.97 11.00 -9.81
N ALA A 199 11.44 10.25 -8.84
CA ALA A 199 10.13 10.51 -8.26
C ALA A 199 10.18 11.80 -7.43
N THR A 200 9.44 12.84 -7.83
CA THR A 200 9.58 14.18 -7.25
C THR A 200 8.45 14.57 -6.31
N ALA A 201 7.21 14.17 -6.61
CA ALA A 201 6.06 14.57 -5.81
C ALA A 201 4.88 13.58 -5.97
N LEU A 202 3.95 13.63 -5.03
CA LEU A 202 2.59 13.12 -5.20
C LEU A 202 1.67 14.26 -5.56
N ASN A 203 0.81 14.03 -6.56
CA ASN A 203 -0.18 15.00 -7.04
C ASN A 203 -1.46 14.94 -6.19
N ALA A 204 -2.40 15.85 -6.45
CA ALA A 204 -3.65 15.95 -5.71
C ALA A 204 -4.52 14.69 -5.80
N ASP A 205 -4.42 13.93 -6.88
CA ASP A 205 -5.13 12.67 -7.16
C ASP A 205 -4.37 11.40 -6.73
N ALA A 206 -3.29 11.54 -5.95
CA ALA A 206 -2.36 10.49 -5.53
C ALA A 206 -1.48 9.92 -6.66
N SER A 207 -1.50 10.47 -7.87
CA SER A 207 -0.54 10.11 -8.93
C SER A 207 0.88 10.54 -8.58
N LEU A 208 1.87 9.89 -9.19
CA LEU A 208 3.30 10.15 -8.96
C LEU A 208 3.88 11.04 -10.08
N SER A 209 4.53 12.12 -9.70
CA SER A 209 5.35 12.91 -10.64
C SER A 209 6.76 12.34 -10.72
N VAL A 210 7.21 12.04 -11.92
CA VAL A 210 8.56 11.55 -12.22
C VAL A 210 9.23 12.54 -13.18
N ARG A 211 10.43 13.02 -12.82
CA ARG A 211 11.28 13.82 -13.69
C ARG A 211 12.29 12.92 -14.36
N ASP A 212 12.28 12.89 -15.69
CA ASP A 212 13.23 12.11 -16.47
C ASP A 212 14.63 12.77 -16.56
N ASP A 213 15.55 12.12 -17.27
CA ASP A 213 16.92 12.60 -17.42
C ASP A 213 17.03 13.82 -18.37
N ALA A 214 16.00 14.08 -19.18
CA ALA A 214 15.89 15.30 -19.99
C ALA A 214 15.35 16.50 -19.18
N GLY A 215 14.90 16.25 -17.92
CA GLY A 215 14.32 17.26 -17.04
C GLY A 215 12.82 17.45 -17.23
N GLU A 216 12.17 16.64 -18.07
CA GLU A 216 10.72 16.69 -18.27
C GLU A 216 9.97 16.00 -17.14
N ASN A 217 8.81 16.57 -16.77
CA ASN A 217 7.96 16.00 -15.74
C ASN A 217 6.84 15.15 -16.37
N HIS A 218 6.72 13.92 -15.91
CA HIS A 218 5.70 12.97 -16.31
C HIS A 218 4.80 12.63 -15.12
N VAL A 219 3.50 12.49 -15.38
CA VAL A 219 2.52 12.08 -14.36
C VAL A 219 2.21 10.60 -14.56
N VAL A 220 2.40 9.80 -13.51
CA VAL A 220 2.18 8.35 -13.50
C VAL A 220 0.98 8.06 -12.61
N HIS A 221 -0.15 7.65 -13.20
CA HIS A 221 -1.37 7.29 -12.47
C HIS A 221 -1.36 5.83 -12.03
N THR A 222 -0.87 4.93 -12.90
CA THR A 222 -0.81 3.49 -12.63
C THR A 222 0.41 2.90 -13.35
N ALA A 223 1.29 2.26 -12.59
CA ALA A 223 2.44 1.53 -13.12
C ALA A 223 2.99 0.59 -12.04
N ASP A 224 3.76 -0.43 -12.46
CA ASP A 224 4.67 -1.11 -11.55
C ASP A 224 5.94 -0.26 -11.41
N VAL A 225 6.19 0.23 -10.21
CA VAL A 225 7.31 1.14 -9.95
C VAL A 225 8.40 0.45 -9.13
N GLY A 226 9.50 0.17 -9.77
CA GLY A 226 10.75 -0.26 -9.15
C GLY A 226 11.57 0.96 -8.68
N VAL A 227 12.12 0.91 -7.47
CA VAL A 227 13.15 1.87 -7.02
C VAL A 227 14.51 1.30 -7.41
N LEU A 228 15.25 2.06 -8.20
CA LEU A 228 16.57 1.65 -8.68
C LEU A 228 17.64 1.85 -7.58
N PRO A 229 18.70 1.01 -7.55
CA PRO A 229 19.84 1.24 -6.69
C PRO A 229 20.49 2.60 -6.97
N LEU A 230 21.08 3.18 -5.93
CA LEU A 230 21.90 4.39 -6.03
C LEU A 230 23.23 4.05 -6.70
#